data_bc8aff9616189b9d8a47c96b44fd0d9a
#
_entry.id   bc8aff9616189b9d8a47c96b44fd0d9a
#
_cell.length_a   1.000
_cell.length_b   1.000
_cell.length_c   1.000
_cell.angle_alpha   90.00
_cell.angle_beta   90.00
_cell.angle_gamma   90.00
#
_symmetry.space_group_name_H-M   'P 1'
#
loop_
_entity.id
_entity.type
_entity.pdbx_description
1 polymer ?
#
loop_
_entity_poly.entity_id
_entity_poly.type
_entity_poly.pdbx_seq_one_letter_code
_entity_poly.pdbx_strand_id
1 'polypeptide(L)'
;MEKNYEHIISQAIEHIMEVMKPRASPEELHQIEYAFQIAKEGHCKQQRKSGEPYILHPLAVARIVAEDMQLGTSAVIAALLHDLVEDTEYKIDFVEREFGCDVAYLVKVVTKQKKEHYEFTKQVDNFKQMLDSVNYDIRALLLKLADRLHNMRTLASMKPEKQLKIAGETDFFYGPLANRLGFYWIKTELENLSFQYRCPQEYSHLQQMLEKDKANNESSLTAFTSEIKQLLDENQFEAKIEVKYRMPYSIWRKMVKEKIDFQHVSNRHYVKIIFPDSQKRTEKNTCLYLYSLLTDRFKEKPGSVMNYVDSPKENGYQSFHIKLLSEHGKWEEIHICSERMVRNSQLGCM
;
A
#
# COMPACT_ATOMS: atom_id res chain seq x y z
N MET A 1 -20.49 -8.39 -24.87
CA MET A 1 -21.13 -8.34 -23.54
C MET A 1 -20.89 -6.95 -22.98
N GLU A 2 -21.89 -6.09 -22.96
CA GLU A 2 -21.83 -4.83 -22.22
C GLU A 2 -21.58 -5.17 -20.75
N LYS A 3 -20.49 -4.63 -20.19
CA LYS A 3 -20.22 -4.75 -18.77
C LYS A 3 -21.35 -4.04 -18.03
N ASN A 4 -22.02 -4.73 -17.11
CA ASN A 4 -23.03 -4.12 -16.24
C ASN A 4 -22.34 -3.23 -15.20
N TYR A 5 -21.97 -2.02 -15.60
CA TYR A 5 -21.27 -1.07 -14.74
C TYR A 5 -22.10 -0.62 -13.53
N GLU A 6 -23.42 -0.56 -13.66
CA GLU A 6 -24.31 -0.21 -12.52
C GLU A 6 -24.15 -1.20 -11.37
N HIS A 7 -24.08 -2.50 -11.68
CA HIS A 7 -23.84 -3.51 -10.65
C HIS A 7 -22.46 -3.36 -9.98
N ILE A 8 -21.42 -3.07 -10.78
CA ILE A 8 -20.06 -2.84 -10.25
C ILE A 8 -20.02 -1.60 -9.34
N ILE A 9 -20.70 -0.52 -9.74
CA ILE A 9 -20.81 0.72 -8.96
C ILE A 9 -21.53 0.46 -7.63
N SER A 10 -22.70 -0.24 -7.67
CA SER A 10 -23.43 -0.62 -6.45
C SER A 10 -22.59 -1.46 -5.50
N GLN A 11 -21.93 -2.49 -6.00
CA GLN A 11 -21.06 -3.32 -5.16
C GLN A 11 -19.89 -2.52 -4.54
N ALA A 12 -19.33 -1.56 -5.29
CA ALA A 12 -18.21 -0.77 -4.80
C ALA A 12 -18.62 0.14 -3.64
N ILE A 13 -19.78 0.83 -3.73
CA ILE A 13 -20.24 1.69 -2.63
C ILE A 13 -20.73 0.85 -1.45
N GLU A 14 -21.43 -0.25 -1.68
CA GLU A 14 -21.85 -1.18 -0.63
C GLU A 14 -20.65 -1.68 0.19
N HIS A 15 -19.57 -2.06 -0.48
CA HIS A 15 -18.34 -2.48 0.18
C HIS A 15 -17.73 -1.37 1.04
N ILE A 16 -17.66 -0.12 0.54
CA ILE A 16 -17.17 1.03 1.32
C ILE A 16 -18.03 1.25 2.56
N MET A 17 -19.36 1.16 2.41
CA MET A 17 -20.31 1.31 3.52
C MET A 17 -20.11 0.22 4.59
N GLU A 18 -19.91 -1.03 4.18
CA GLU A 18 -19.63 -2.14 5.11
C GLU A 18 -18.32 -1.92 5.88
N VAL A 19 -17.26 -1.49 5.20
CA VAL A 19 -15.95 -1.18 5.81
C VAL A 19 -16.08 -0.02 6.81
N MET A 20 -16.89 0.99 6.51
CA MET A 20 -17.08 2.15 7.37
C MET A 20 -18.03 1.90 8.54
N LYS A 21 -19.00 1.00 8.40
CA LYS A 21 -20.05 0.72 9.41
C LYS A 21 -19.56 0.53 10.86
N PRO A 22 -18.42 -0.15 11.13
CA PRO A 22 -17.90 -0.27 12.50
C PRO A 22 -17.27 1.00 13.07
N ARG A 23 -17.04 2.03 12.24
CA ARG A 23 -16.23 3.22 12.56
C ARG A 23 -16.95 4.54 12.35
N ALA A 24 -18.15 4.51 11.78
CA ALA A 24 -18.93 5.69 11.45
C ALA A 24 -20.33 5.62 12.10
N SER A 25 -20.86 6.78 12.49
CA SER A 25 -22.24 6.90 12.95
C SER A 25 -23.24 6.72 11.80
N PRO A 26 -24.51 6.45 12.06
CA PRO A 26 -25.56 6.41 11.03
C PRO A 26 -25.62 7.69 10.18
N GLU A 27 -25.42 8.86 10.79
CA GLU A 27 -25.41 10.16 10.11
C GLU A 27 -24.20 10.29 9.19
N GLU A 28 -23.03 9.84 9.63
CA GLU A 28 -21.81 9.82 8.81
C GLU A 28 -21.91 8.85 7.63
N LEU A 29 -22.52 7.69 7.83
CA LEU A 29 -22.81 6.74 6.74
C LEU A 29 -23.76 7.36 5.71
N HIS A 30 -24.80 8.09 6.17
CA HIS A 30 -25.69 8.82 5.27
C HIS A 30 -24.95 9.89 4.48
N GLN A 31 -24.00 10.61 5.10
CA GLN A 31 -23.16 11.60 4.40
C GLN A 31 -22.25 10.96 3.35
N ILE A 32 -21.69 9.77 3.59
CA ILE A 32 -20.91 9.03 2.59
C ILE A 32 -21.79 8.66 1.40
N GLU A 33 -22.98 8.11 1.66
CA GLU A 33 -23.93 7.76 0.60
C GLU A 33 -24.35 9.01 -0.19
N TYR A 34 -24.64 10.11 0.46
CA TYR A 34 -24.99 11.38 -0.19
C TYR A 34 -23.84 11.91 -1.05
N ALA A 35 -22.59 11.87 -0.55
CA ALA A 35 -21.40 12.24 -1.33
C ALA A 35 -21.21 11.37 -2.58
N PHE A 36 -21.47 10.07 -2.46
CA PHE A 36 -21.46 9.16 -3.61
C PHE A 36 -22.52 9.55 -4.66
N GLN A 37 -23.76 9.87 -4.26
CA GLN A 37 -24.82 10.25 -5.19
C GLN A 37 -24.44 11.53 -5.94
N ILE A 38 -23.91 12.55 -5.24
CA ILE A 38 -23.40 13.79 -5.84
C ILE A 38 -22.26 13.51 -6.83
N ALA A 39 -21.29 12.66 -6.46
CA ALA A 39 -20.19 12.29 -7.34
C ALA A 39 -20.70 11.53 -8.58
N LYS A 40 -21.64 10.59 -8.41
CA LYS A 40 -22.25 9.82 -9.49
C LYS A 40 -22.98 10.73 -10.47
N GLU A 41 -23.77 11.68 -9.97
CA GLU A 41 -24.48 12.67 -10.79
C GLU A 41 -23.51 13.58 -11.54
N GLY A 42 -22.51 14.16 -10.83
CA GLY A 42 -21.53 15.07 -11.42
C GLY A 42 -20.71 14.42 -12.54
N HIS A 43 -20.39 13.14 -12.41
CA HIS A 43 -19.61 12.40 -13.40
C HIS A 43 -20.45 11.54 -14.36
N CYS A 44 -21.79 11.66 -14.38
CA CYS A 44 -22.68 10.78 -15.14
C CYS A 44 -22.41 10.73 -16.66
N LYS A 45 -21.89 11.82 -17.25
CA LYS A 45 -21.55 11.92 -18.68
C LYS A 45 -20.07 11.69 -18.97
N GLN A 46 -19.26 11.40 -17.95
CA GLN A 46 -17.83 11.29 -18.10
C GLN A 46 -17.38 9.83 -18.15
N GLN A 47 -16.40 9.55 -18.98
CA GLN A 47 -15.73 8.24 -19.08
C GLN A 47 -14.24 8.39 -18.94
N ARG A 48 -13.60 7.38 -18.36
CA ARG A 48 -12.16 7.25 -18.34
C ARG A 48 -11.64 6.87 -19.74
N LYS A 49 -10.33 7.02 -19.98
CA LYS A 49 -9.71 6.62 -21.25
C LYS A 49 -9.80 5.13 -21.54
N SER A 50 -10.05 4.32 -20.54
CA SER A 50 -10.38 2.89 -20.63
C SER A 50 -11.80 2.61 -21.15
N GLY A 51 -12.67 3.64 -21.24
CA GLY A 51 -14.06 3.54 -21.66
C GLY A 51 -15.04 3.21 -20.53
N GLU A 52 -14.58 3.07 -19.28
CA GLU A 52 -15.43 2.84 -18.11
C GLU A 52 -16.00 4.15 -17.54
N PRO A 53 -17.17 4.11 -16.85
CA PRO A 53 -17.72 5.29 -16.17
C PRO A 53 -16.71 5.93 -15.19
N TYR A 54 -16.62 7.26 -15.22
CA TYR A 54 -15.62 7.98 -14.42
C TYR A 54 -15.76 7.76 -12.92
N ILE A 55 -17.00 7.58 -12.43
CA ILE A 55 -17.31 7.37 -11.00
C ILE A 55 -16.55 6.18 -10.37
N LEU A 56 -16.13 5.20 -11.18
CA LEU A 56 -15.34 4.07 -10.69
C LEU A 56 -13.97 4.50 -10.13
N HIS A 57 -13.43 5.65 -10.58
CA HIS A 57 -12.20 6.19 -10.04
C HIS A 57 -12.36 6.76 -8.61
N PRO A 58 -13.26 7.71 -8.35
CA PRO A 58 -13.53 8.17 -6.99
C PRO A 58 -13.88 7.04 -6.02
N LEU A 59 -14.69 6.06 -6.46
CA LEU A 59 -15.00 4.88 -5.66
C LEU A 59 -13.75 4.05 -5.31
N ALA A 60 -12.86 3.82 -6.28
CA ALA A 60 -11.62 3.08 -6.03
C ALA A 60 -10.68 3.85 -5.09
N VAL A 61 -10.57 5.18 -5.22
CA VAL A 61 -9.79 6.03 -4.29
C VAL A 61 -10.41 6.00 -2.90
N ALA A 62 -11.73 6.15 -2.78
CA ALA A 62 -12.45 6.08 -1.50
C ALA A 62 -12.29 4.72 -0.82
N ARG A 63 -12.27 3.63 -1.59
CA ARG A 63 -11.99 2.29 -1.06
C ARG A 63 -10.58 2.19 -0.48
N ILE A 64 -9.55 2.66 -1.20
CA ILE A 64 -8.17 2.68 -0.69
C ILE A 64 -8.10 3.46 0.64
N VAL A 65 -8.76 4.62 0.69
CA VAL A 65 -8.81 5.50 1.87
C VAL A 65 -9.52 4.83 3.06
N ALA A 66 -10.66 4.17 2.81
CA ALA A 66 -11.46 3.54 3.84
C ALA A 66 -10.86 2.21 4.33
N GLU A 67 -10.49 1.32 3.41
CA GLU A 67 -10.08 -0.05 3.69
C GLU A 67 -8.58 -0.15 3.98
N ASP A 68 -7.76 0.34 3.05
CA ASP A 68 -6.31 0.14 3.11
C ASP A 68 -5.61 1.15 4.03
N MET A 69 -6.07 2.41 4.06
CA MET A 69 -5.51 3.47 4.92
C MET A 69 -6.28 3.66 6.23
N GLN A 70 -7.48 3.09 6.34
CA GLN A 70 -8.37 3.16 7.52
C GLN A 70 -8.67 4.59 7.99
N LEU A 71 -8.76 5.55 7.06
CA LEU A 71 -9.11 6.94 7.39
C LEU A 71 -10.60 7.09 7.73
N GLY A 72 -10.92 8.19 8.42
CA GLY A 72 -12.28 8.51 8.85
C GLY A 72 -13.18 9.05 7.74
N THR A 73 -14.43 9.31 8.10
CA THR A 73 -15.55 9.71 7.24
C THR A 73 -15.23 10.90 6.35
N SER A 74 -14.68 12.00 6.91
CA SER A 74 -14.33 13.19 6.12
C SER A 74 -13.35 12.91 4.97
N ALA A 75 -12.37 12.02 5.20
CA ALA A 75 -11.41 11.63 4.17
C ALA A 75 -12.05 10.75 3.09
N VAL A 76 -12.97 9.85 3.45
CA VAL A 76 -13.73 9.01 2.51
C VAL A 76 -14.63 9.88 1.64
N ILE A 77 -15.35 10.84 2.23
CA ILE A 77 -16.18 11.80 1.49
C ILE A 77 -15.31 12.65 0.57
N ALA A 78 -14.17 13.17 1.06
CA ALA A 78 -13.25 13.93 0.23
C ALA A 78 -12.67 13.10 -0.93
N ALA A 79 -12.44 11.80 -0.74
CA ALA A 79 -12.01 10.89 -1.80
C ALA A 79 -13.10 10.69 -2.87
N LEU A 80 -14.38 10.62 -2.49
CA LEU A 80 -15.50 10.56 -3.44
C LEU A 80 -15.65 11.84 -4.26
N LEU A 81 -15.35 13.00 -3.66
CA LEU A 81 -15.57 14.32 -4.24
C LEU A 81 -14.31 14.98 -4.82
N HIS A 82 -13.13 14.35 -4.76
CA HIS A 82 -11.85 15.00 -5.03
C HIS A 82 -11.72 15.57 -6.45
N ASP A 83 -12.32 14.93 -7.45
CA ASP A 83 -12.32 15.39 -8.84
C ASP A 83 -13.59 16.17 -9.22
N LEU A 84 -14.60 16.23 -8.32
CA LEU A 84 -15.88 16.89 -8.58
C LEU A 84 -15.69 18.37 -8.91
N VAL A 85 -14.88 19.08 -8.11
CA VAL A 85 -14.63 20.53 -8.27
C VAL A 85 -13.70 20.81 -9.46
N GLU A 86 -12.81 19.87 -9.83
CA GLU A 86 -11.89 20.06 -10.97
C GLU A 86 -12.58 19.82 -12.32
N ASP A 87 -13.45 18.81 -12.38
CA ASP A 87 -13.95 18.24 -13.63
C ASP A 87 -15.44 18.46 -13.88
N THR A 88 -16.16 19.18 -12.98
CA THR A 88 -17.60 19.46 -13.11
C THR A 88 -17.94 20.94 -12.81
N GLU A 89 -19.23 21.28 -12.80
CA GLU A 89 -19.72 22.62 -12.50
C GLU A 89 -19.81 22.89 -10.98
N TYR A 90 -19.63 21.90 -10.14
CA TYR A 90 -19.65 22.04 -8.69
C TYR A 90 -18.47 22.87 -8.20
N LYS A 91 -18.74 23.77 -7.24
CA LYS A 91 -17.73 24.66 -6.64
C LYS A 91 -17.41 24.22 -5.21
N ILE A 92 -16.26 24.66 -4.71
CA ILE A 92 -15.85 24.33 -3.35
C ILE A 92 -16.83 24.81 -2.28
N ASP A 93 -17.49 25.96 -2.51
CA ASP A 93 -18.50 26.51 -1.59
C ASP A 93 -19.72 25.59 -1.44
N PHE A 94 -20.06 24.82 -2.49
CA PHE A 94 -21.08 23.78 -2.40
C PHE A 94 -20.62 22.65 -1.46
N VAL A 95 -19.38 22.19 -1.62
CA VAL A 95 -18.81 21.11 -0.78
C VAL A 95 -18.75 21.56 0.69
N GLU A 96 -18.37 22.82 0.94
CA GLU A 96 -18.31 23.38 2.30
C GLU A 96 -19.69 23.45 2.96
N ARG A 97 -20.70 23.87 2.21
CA ARG A 97 -22.08 23.97 2.72
C ARG A 97 -22.69 22.61 3.03
N GLU A 98 -22.49 21.62 2.17
CA GLU A 98 -23.12 20.28 2.30
C GLU A 98 -22.36 19.33 3.24
N PHE A 99 -21.02 19.41 3.26
CA PHE A 99 -20.15 18.46 3.95
C PHE A 99 -19.24 19.08 5.01
N GLY A 100 -19.29 20.41 5.16
CA GLY A 100 -18.52 21.14 6.15
C GLY A 100 -17.10 21.52 5.70
N CYS A 101 -16.47 22.38 6.51
CA CYS A 101 -15.17 22.98 6.21
C CYS A 101 -14.01 21.94 6.16
N ASP A 102 -14.11 20.85 6.93
CA ASP A 102 -13.09 19.80 6.98
C ASP A 102 -13.00 19.07 5.62
N VAL A 103 -14.13 18.62 5.08
CA VAL A 103 -14.19 17.98 3.76
C VAL A 103 -13.80 18.95 2.65
N ALA A 104 -14.33 20.20 2.70
CA ALA A 104 -14.02 21.24 1.71
C ALA A 104 -12.51 21.54 1.66
N TYR A 105 -11.86 21.62 2.82
CA TYR A 105 -10.41 21.80 2.90
C TYR A 105 -9.66 20.67 2.19
N LEU A 106 -9.98 19.41 2.52
CA LEU A 106 -9.36 18.25 1.91
C LEU A 106 -9.54 18.24 0.38
N VAL A 107 -10.76 18.46 -0.10
CA VAL A 107 -11.06 18.54 -1.55
C VAL A 107 -10.27 19.66 -2.20
N LYS A 108 -10.25 20.87 -1.60
CA LYS A 108 -9.52 22.04 -2.12
C LYS A 108 -8.03 21.77 -2.29
N VAL A 109 -7.40 21.12 -1.31
CA VAL A 109 -5.96 20.84 -1.33
C VAL A 109 -5.61 19.77 -2.37
N VAL A 110 -6.50 18.77 -2.55
CA VAL A 110 -6.23 17.71 -3.55
C VAL A 110 -6.60 18.14 -4.98
N THR A 111 -7.44 19.15 -5.15
CA THR A 111 -7.80 19.74 -6.44
C THR A 111 -6.60 20.52 -7.01
N LYS A 112 -6.22 20.24 -8.26
CA LYS A 112 -5.14 20.95 -8.94
C LYS A 112 -5.56 22.39 -9.24
N GLN A 113 -4.90 23.35 -8.64
CA GLN A 113 -5.14 24.77 -8.98
C GLN A 113 -4.59 25.04 -10.38
N LYS A 114 -5.43 25.61 -11.25
CA LYS A 114 -5.00 26.20 -12.51
C LYS A 114 -4.34 27.53 -12.17
N LYS A 115 -3.00 27.57 -12.11
CA LYS A 115 -2.22 28.78 -11.97
C LYS A 115 -1.95 29.35 -13.37
N GLU A 116 -2.03 30.64 -13.54
CA GLU A 116 -1.64 31.34 -14.77
C GLU A 116 -0.12 31.29 -14.97
N HIS A 117 0.65 31.28 -13.84
CA HIS A 117 2.12 31.21 -13.86
C HIS A 117 2.62 30.21 -12.83
N TYR A 118 3.64 29.43 -13.19
CA TYR A 118 4.35 28.47 -12.33
C TYR A 118 5.74 29.05 -12.00
N GLU A 119 6.19 28.95 -10.73
CA GLU A 119 7.51 29.41 -10.31
C GLU A 119 8.65 28.57 -10.91
N PHE A 120 8.44 27.26 -11.01
CA PHE A 120 9.40 26.33 -11.59
C PHE A 120 8.79 25.55 -12.75
N THR A 121 8.22 24.39 -12.45
CA THR A 121 7.42 23.60 -13.36
C THR A 121 6.08 23.27 -12.70
N LYS A 122 5.06 23.00 -13.52
CA LYS A 122 3.74 22.59 -12.99
C LYS A 122 3.83 21.44 -11.99
N GLN A 123 4.74 20.49 -12.22
CA GLN A 123 4.94 19.33 -11.35
C GLN A 123 5.56 19.72 -10.02
N VAL A 124 6.64 20.49 -10.05
CA VAL A 124 7.37 20.94 -8.86
C VAL A 124 6.48 21.83 -7.99
N ASP A 125 5.74 22.77 -8.59
CA ASP A 125 4.85 23.67 -7.87
C ASP A 125 3.67 22.92 -7.24
N ASN A 126 3.06 21.97 -7.96
CA ASN A 126 2.01 21.12 -7.39
C ASN A 126 2.54 20.24 -6.25
N PHE A 127 3.77 19.73 -6.36
CA PHE A 127 4.39 18.94 -5.30
C PHE A 127 4.74 19.81 -4.08
N LYS A 128 5.27 21.02 -4.30
CA LYS A 128 5.52 22.01 -3.23
C LYS A 128 4.23 22.34 -2.48
N GLN A 129 3.16 22.67 -3.22
CA GLN A 129 1.85 22.95 -2.62
C GLN A 129 1.32 21.76 -1.81
N MET A 130 1.51 20.54 -2.32
CA MET A 130 1.13 19.32 -1.60
C MET A 130 1.94 19.15 -0.32
N LEU A 131 3.26 19.39 -0.33
CA LEU A 131 4.09 19.34 0.87
C LEU A 131 3.74 20.45 1.87
N ASP A 132 3.46 21.65 1.40
CA ASP A 132 3.04 22.77 2.25
C ASP A 132 1.73 22.45 2.97
N SER A 133 0.81 21.70 2.33
CA SER A 133 -0.46 21.29 2.94
C SER A 133 -0.29 20.30 4.09
N VAL A 134 0.82 19.56 4.17
CA VAL A 134 1.12 18.61 5.28
C VAL A 134 1.21 19.34 6.62
N ASN A 135 1.67 20.58 6.62
CA ASN A 135 1.75 21.40 7.83
C ASN A 135 0.37 21.68 8.46
N TYR A 136 -0.70 21.50 7.69
CA TYR A 136 -2.07 21.74 8.11
C TYR A 136 -2.83 20.44 8.32
N ASP A 137 -2.77 19.51 7.37
CA ASP A 137 -3.49 18.24 7.44
C ASP A 137 -2.85 17.14 6.57
N ILE A 138 -2.33 16.12 7.22
CA ILE A 138 -1.69 14.98 6.56
C ILE A 138 -2.66 14.16 5.70
N ARG A 139 -3.97 14.18 6.00
CA ARG A 139 -5.00 13.44 5.25
C ARG A 139 -5.03 13.85 3.77
N ALA A 140 -4.78 15.13 3.47
CA ALA A 140 -4.71 15.60 2.09
C ALA A 140 -3.60 14.92 1.29
N LEU A 141 -2.46 14.67 1.93
CA LEU A 141 -1.35 13.94 1.32
C LEU A 141 -1.68 12.46 1.10
N LEU A 142 -2.38 11.85 2.06
CA LEU A 142 -2.82 10.46 1.96
C LEU A 142 -3.85 10.27 0.84
N LEU A 143 -4.78 11.21 0.67
CA LEU A 143 -5.70 11.24 -0.46
C LEU A 143 -4.95 11.30 -1.80
N LYS A 144 -3.91 12.13 -1.90
CA LYS A 144 -3.08 12.21 -3.12
C LYS A 144 -2.30 10.92 -3.37
N LEU A 145 -1.84 10.22 -2.32
CA LEU A 145 -1.21 8.90 -2.46
C LEU A 145 -2.21 7.86 -2.96
N ALA A 146 -3.44 7.86 -2.44
CA ALA A 146 -4.50 6.96 -2.88
C ALA A 146 -4.90 7.21 -4.34
N ASP A 147 -5.09 8.48 -4.73
CA ASP A 147 -5.34 8.89 -6.12
C ASP A 147 -4.18 8.43 -7.04
N ARG A 148 -2.94 8.72 -6.66
CA ARG A 148 -1.75 8.31 -7.44
C ARG A 148 -1.68 6.80 -7.58
N LEU A 149 -1.95 6.04 -6.53
CA LEU A 149 -1.93 4.58 -6.57
C LEU A 149 -2.97 4.03 -7.54
N HIS A 150 -4.21 4.53 -7.48
CA HIS A 150 -5.24 4.11 -8.43
C HIS A 150 -4.90 4.51 -9.88
N ASN A 151 -4.38 5.72 -10.09
CA ASN A 151 -3.93 6.17 -11.40
C ASN A 151 -2.79 5.29 -11.95
N MET A 152 -1.87 4.83 -11.12
CA MET A 152 -0.81 3.89 -11.53
C MET A 152 -1.36 2.50 -11.88
N ARG A 153 -2.35 1.99 -11.14
CA ARG A 153 -3.03 0.71 -11.41
C ARG A 153 -3.78 0.72 -12.76
N THR A 154 -4.25 1.88 -13.19
CA THR A 154 -5.04 2.06 -14.43
C THR A 154 -4.23 2.73 -15.56
N LEU A 155 -2.92 2.84 -15.42
CA LEU A 155 -2.06 3.62 -16.32
C LEU A 155 -1.94 3.01 -17.73
N ALA A 156 -2.24 1.72 -17.91
CA ALA A 156 -2.17 1.01 -19.18
C ALA A 156 -2.99 1.66 -20.31
N SER A 157 -4.09 2.33 -19.98
CA SER A 157 -4.98 3.01 -20.94
C SER A 157 -4.41 4.33 -21.50
N MET A 158 -3.30 4.81 -20.94
CA MET A 158 -2.67 6.07 -21.35
C MET A 158 -1.67 5.87 -22.49
N LYS A 159 -1.39 6.95 -23.24
CA LYS A 159 -0.31 6.95 -24.26
C LYS A 159 1.06 6.70 -23.61
N PRO A 160 2.01 6.02 -24.30
CA PRO A 160 3.32 5.66 -23.74
C PRO A 160 4.10 6.84 -23.14
N GLU A 161 4.09 8.00 -23.79
CA GLU A 161 4.76 9.22 -23.29
C GLU A 161 4.19 9.68 -21.92
N LYS A 162 2.86 9.59 -21.76
CA LYS A 162 2.20 9.89 -20.49
C LYS A 162 2.50 8.83 -19.43
N GLN A 163 2.55 7.56 -19.82
CA GLN A 163 2.93 6.46 -18.93
C GLN A 163 4.32 6.71 -18.34
N LEU A 164 5.32 6.98 -19.18
CA LEU A 164 6.69 7.25 -18.74
C LEU A 164 6.78 8.47 -17.82
N LYS A 165 6.07 9.56 -18.15
CA LYS A 165 6.05 10.77 -17.34
C LYS A 165 5.46 10.51 -15.95
N ILE A 166 4.26 9.91 -15.90
CA ILE A 166 3.53 9.63 -14.64
C ILE A 166 4.32 8.61 -13.79
N ALA A 167 4.90 7.57 -14.41
CA ALA A 167 5.73 6.60 -13.74
C ALA A 167 7.01 7.25 -13.17
N GLY A 168 7.67 8.13 -13.92
CA GLY A 168 8.84 8.89 -13.46
C GLY A 168 8.53 9.79 -12.25
N GLU A 169 7.43 10.55 -12.31
CA GLU A 169 6.96 11.35 -11.17
C GLU A 169 6.65 10.47 -9.94
N THR A 170 6.07 9.30 -10.17
CA THR A 170 5.72 8.37 -9.10
C THR A 170 6.95 7.82 -8.39
N ASP A 171 7.96 7.41 -9.14
CA ASP A 171 9.22 6.90 -8.59
C ASP A 171 10.00 7.98 -7.83
N PHE A 172 10.02 9.20 -8.36
CA PHE A 172 10.81 10.29 -7.80
C PHE A 172 10.17 10.96 -6.58
N PHE A 173 8.84 11.12 -6.55
CA PHE A 173 8.15 11.84 -5.49
C PHE A 173 7.31 10.93 -4.58
N TYR A 174 6.39 10.16 -5.16
CA TYR A 174 5.36 9.46 -4.38
C TYR A 174 5.87 8.20 -3.68
N GLY A 175 6.79 7.46 -4.29
CA GLY A 175 7.44 6.30 -3.66
C GLY A 175 8.23 6.68 -2.39
N PRO A 176 9.17 7.64 -2.46
CA PRO A 176 9.89 8.16 -1.29
C PRO A 176 8.96 8.75 -0.23
N LEU A 177 7.89 9.46 -0.65
CA LEU A 177 6.91 10.02 0.25
C LEU A 177 6.15 8.94 1.03
N ALA A 178 5.61 7.94 0.34
CA ALA A 178 4.94 6.80 0.97
C ALA A 178 5.86 6.06 1.96
N ASN A 179 7.17 5.91 1.61
CA ASN A 179 8.15 5.33 2.51
C ASN A 179 8.35 6.16 3.79
N ARG A 180 8.41 7.48 3.67
CA ARG A 180 8.62 8.39 4.81
C ARG A 180 7.43 8.42 5.76
N LEU A 181 6.21 8.26 5.21
CA LEU A 181 4.98 8.16 5.96
C LEU A 181 4.73 6.77 6.56
N GLY A 182 5.59 5.79 6.29
CA GLY A 182 5.46 4.42 6.80
C GLY A 182 4.52 3.52 6.02
N PHE A 183 3.89 4.00 4.94
CA PHE A 183 3.04 3.19 4.06
C PHE A 183 3.88 2.31 3.14
N TYR A 184 4.52 1.30 3.73
CA TYR A 184 5.47 0.44 3.01
C TYR A 184 4.83 -0.32 1.85
N TRP A 185 3.57 -0.75 1.98
CA TRP A 185 2.87 -1.46 0.92
C TRP A 185 2.58 -0.54 -0.28
N ILE A 186 2.12 0.70 -0.05
CA ILE A 186 1.90 1.70 -1.12
C ILE A 186 3.21 2.02 -1.82
N LYS A 187 4.27 2.29 -1.05
CA LYS A 187 5.61 2.51 -1.59
C LYS A 187 6.04 1.37 -2.50
N THR A 188 5.92 0.12 -2.02
CA THR A 188 6.35 -1.07 -2.76
C THR A 188 5.55 -1.25 -4.05
N GLU A 189 4.24 -1.01 -4.01
CA GLU A 189 3.39 -1.11 -5.20
C GLU A 189 3.67 0.02 -6.19
N LEU A 190 3.79 1.28 -5.73
CA LEU A 190 4.11 2.43 -6.58
C LEU A 190 5.46 2.27 -7.28
N GLU A 191 6.50 1.86 -6.55
CA GLU A 191 7.83 1.59 -7.11
C GLU A 191 7.78 0.46 -8.16
N ASN A 192 7.05 -0.61 -7.89
CA ASN A 192 6.95 -1.75 -8.79
C ASN A 192 6.14 -1.40 -10.06
N LEU A 193 5.01 -0.70 -9.92
CA LEU A 193 4.25 -0.20 -11.07
C LEU A 193 5.06 0.82 -11.89
N SER A 194 5.80 1.70 -11.23
CA SER A 194 6.69 2.64 -11.92
C SER A 194 7.77 1.91 -12.71
N PHE A 195 8.40 0.89 -12.14
CA PHE A 195 9.40 0.07 -12.81
C PHE A 195 8.83 -0.65 -14.03
N GLN A 196 7.61 -1.18 -13.95
CA GLN A 196 6.92 -1.84 -15.06
C GLN A 196 6.81 -0.94 -16.30
N TYR A 197 6.52 0.36 -16.12
CA TYR A 197 6.36 1.29 -17.24
C TYR A 197 7.67 1.91 -17.70
N ARG A 198 8.65 2.08 -16.81
CA ARG A 198 9.93 2.70 -17.13
C ARG A 198 10.95 1.72 -17.72
N CYS A 199 10.91 0.48 -17.28
CA CYS A 199 11.83 -0.58 -17.68
C CYS A 199 11.05 -1.88 -17.96
N PRO A 200 10.18 -1.91 -18.99
CA PRO A 200 9.24 -3.02 -19.21
C PRO A 200 9.93 -4.35 -19.53
N GLN A 201 11.07 -4.31 -20.21
CA GLN A 201 11.82 -5.53 -20.57
C GLN A 201 12.44 -6.17 -19.33
N GLU A 202 13.12 -5.38 -18.51
CA GLU A 202 13.73 -5.83 -17.26
C GLU A 202 12.67 -6.30 -16.26
N TYR A 203 11.54 -5.59 -16.18
CA TYR A 203 10.41 -5.97 -15.35
C TYR A 203 9.86 -7.35 -15.75
N SER A 204 9.55 -7.54 -17.03
CA SER A 204 9.01 -8.80 -17.54
C SER A 204 9.97 -9.96 -17.36
N HIS A 205 11.26 -9.74 -17.62
CA HIS A 205 12.30 -10.74 -17.44
C HIS A 205 12.42 -11.18 -15.96
N LEU A 206 12.49 -10.20 -15.04
CA LEU A 206 12.58 -10.51 -13.61
C LEU A 206 11.29 -11.15 -13.08
N GLN A 207 10.14 -10.77 -13.57
CA GLN A 207 8.87 -11.41 -13.20
C GLN A 207 8.89 -12.89 -13.54
N GLN A 208 9.30 -13.25 -14.77
CA GLN A 208 9.42 -14.65 -15.20
C GLN A 208 10.44 -15.43 -14.36
N MET A 209 11.57 -14.80 -14.03
CA MET A 209 12.59 -15.44 -13.18
C MET A 209 12.05 -15.70 -11.75
N LEU A 210 11.33 -14.74 -11.18
CA LEU A 210 10.73 -14.87 -9.86
C LEU A 210 9.62 -15.93 -9.83
N GLU A 211 8.79 -16.04 -10.87
CA GLU A 211 7.77 -17.09 -10.99
C GLU A 211 8.40 -18.48 -11.05
N LYS A 212 9.46 -18.64 -11.83
CA LYS A 212 10.24 -19.89 -11.86
C LYS A 212 10.90 -20.22 -10.52
N ASP A 213 11.50 -19.21 -9.88
CA ASP A 213 12.13 -19.36 -8.55
C ASP A 213 11.09 -19.75 -7.49
N LYS A 214 9.90 -19.14 -7.54
CA LYS A 214 8.77 -19.48 -6.67
C LYS A 214 8.37 -20.95 -6.85
N ALA A 215 8.12 -21.39 -8.08
CA ALA A 215 7.75 -22.76 -8.38
C ALA A 215 8.83 -23.77 -7.91
N ASN A 216 10.11 -23.47 -8.13
CA ASN A 216 11.22 -24.32 -7.73
C ASN A 216 11.42 -24.42 -6.21
N ASN A 217 10.99 -23.40 -5.45
CA ASN A 217 11.15 -23.37 -3.99
C ASN A 217 9.86 -23.75 -3.24
N GLU A 218 8.71 -23.90 -3.90
CA GLU A 218 7.41 -24.10 -3.26
C GLU A 218 7.40 -25.33 -2.33
N SER A 219 7.86 -26.48 -2.80
CA SER A 219 7.92 -27.71 -2.01
C SER A 219 8.82 -27.57 -0.77
N SER A 220 10.03 -27.02 -0.94
CA SER A 220 10.98 -26.84 0.16
C SER A 220 10.50 -25.82 1.18
N LEU A 221 9.84 -24.75 0.75
CA LEU A 221 9.26 -23.74 1.64
C LEU A 221 8.04 -24.28 2.38
N THR A 222 7.22 -25.08 1.72
CA THR A 222 6.06 -25.73 2.35
C THR A 222 6.53 -26.69 3.45
N ALA A 223 7.56 -27.52 3.19
CA ALA A 223 8.14 -28.40 4.19
C ALA A 223 8.69 -27.59 5.39
N PHE A 224 9.50 -26.56 5.12
CA PHE A 224 10.08 -25.72 6.17
C PHE A 224 9.03 -25.00 7.01
N THR A 225 8.00 -24.42 6.38
CA THR A 225 6.90 -23.75 7.11
C THR A 225 6.04 -24.72 7.90
N SER A 226 5.85 -25.95 7.42
CA SER A 226 5.15 -27.02 8.14
C SER A 226 5.93 -27.45 9.39
N GLU A 227 7.26 -27.56 9.30
CA GLU A 227 8.11 -27.86 10.45
C GLU A 227 8.07 -26.75 11.51
N ILE A 228 8.10 -25.48 11.08
CA ILE A 228 7.89 -24.32 12.00
C ILE A 228 6.50 -24.43 12.64
N LYS A 229 5.47 -24.73 11.87
CA LYS A 229 4.10 -24.83 12.39
C LYS A 229 3.99 -25.93 13.44
N GLN A 230 4.56 -27.11 13.16
CA GLN A 230 4.61 -28.22 14.11
C GLN A 230 5.31 -27.81 15.42
N LEU A 231 6.47 -27.15 15.32
CA LEU A 231 7.22 -26.66 16.48
C LEU A 231 6.40 -25.69 17.35
N LEU A 232 5.63 -24.78 16.72
CA LEU A 232 4.75 -23.86 17.42
C LEU A 232 3.60 -24.61 18.10
N ASP A 233 2.98 -25.58 17.44
CA ASP A 233 1.87 -26.38 17.96
C ASP A 233 2.32 -27.27 19.15
N GLU A 234 3.51 -27.89 19.07
CA GLU A 234 4.13 -28.65 20.16
C GLU A 234 4.34 -27.79 21.43
N ASN A 235 4.60 -26.49 21.25
CA ASN A 235 4.78 -25.53 22.33
C ASN A 235 3.50 -24.74 22.68
N GLN A 236 2.34 -25.14 22.14
CA GLN A 236 1.05 -24.50 22.37
C GLN A 236 1.08 -23.00 22.07
N PHE A 237 1.84 -22.61 21.04
CA PHE A 237 2.00 -21.21 20.65
C PHE A 237 1.23 -20.92 19.37
N GLU A 238 0.24 -20.01 19.46
CA GLU A 238 -0.58 -19.59 18.34
C GLU A 238 0.15 -18.52 17.53
N ALA A 239 0.38 -18.79 16.23
CA ALA A 239 0.86 -17.81 15.28
C ALA A 239 0.45 -18.20 13.86
N LYS A 240 0.29 -17.17 13.00
CA LYS A 240 0.08 -17.31 11.57
C LYS A 240 1.43 -17.31 10.86
N ILE A 241 1.62 -18.23 9.92
CA ILE A 241 2.83 -18.31 9.10
C ILE A 241 2.47 -17.94 7.66
N GLU A 242 3.21 -17.00 7.08
CA GLU A 242 3.02 -16.53 5.71
C GLU A 242 4.37 -16.51 4.96
N VAL A 243 4.39 -17.01 3.73
CA VAL A 243 5.52 -16.80 2.82
C VAL A 243 5.27 -15.55 1.99
N LYS A 244 6.21 -14.61 2.01
CA LYS A 244 6.14 -13.36 1.23
C LYS A 244 7.26 -13.33 0.19
N TYR A 245 6.90 -13.06 -1.04
CA TYR A 245 7.84 -12.88 -2.14
C TYR A 245 8.12 -11.40 -2.38
N ARG A 246 9.37 -11.08 -2.69
CA ARG A 246 9.75 -9.69 -3.03
C ARG A 246 9.31 -9.35 -4.45
N MET A 247 8.94 -8.10 -4.65
CA MET A 247 8.54 -7.57 -5.95
C MET A 247 9.74 -7.41 -6.90
N PRO A 248 9.53 -7.50 -8.23
CA PRO A 248 10.58 -7.34 -9.25
C PRO A 248 11.47 -6.11 -9.04
N TYR A 249 10.90 -4.95 -8.74
CA TYR A 249 11.67 -3.73 -8.48
C TYR A 249 12.65 -3.88 -7.30
N SER A 250 12.22 -4.50 -6.19
CA SER A 250 13.08 -4.74 -5.03
C SER A 250 14.31 -5.60 -5.38
N ILE A 251 14.11 -6.61 -6.22
CA ILE A 251 15.18 -7.50 -6.70
C ILE A 251 16.11 -6.73 -7.65
N TRP A 252 15.55 -6.05 -8.64
CA TRP A 252 16.30 -5.23 -9.59
C TRP A 252 17.19 -4.20 -8.88
N ARG A 253 16.61 -3.44 -7.95
CA ARG A 253 17.35 -2.44 -7.16
C ARG A 253 18.52 -3.05 -6.40
N LYS A 254 18.34 -4.25 -5.86
CA LYS A 254 19.41 -4.97 -5.16
C LYS A 254 20.50 -5.42 -6.13
N MET A 255 20.14 -6.00 -7.28
CA MET A 255 21.09 -6.41 -8.33
C MET A 255 21.94 -5.22 -8.78
N VAL A 256 21.31 -4.07 -9.06
CA VAL A 256 22.02 -2.85 -9.49
C VAL A 256 22.92 -2.31 -8.39
N LYS A 257 22.43 -2.21 -7.15
CA LYS A 257 23.18 -1.64 -6.02
C LYS A 257 24.40 -2.51 -5.64
N GLU A 258 24.21 -3.81 -5.60
CA GLU A 258 25.25 -4.77 -5.17
C GLU A 258 26.07 -5.29 -6.36
N LYS A 259 25.70 -4.95 -7.60
CA LYS A 259 26.33 -5.41 -8.87
C LYS A 259 26.39 -6.95 -8.95
N ILE A 260 25.28 -7.60 -8.63
CA ILE A 260 25.14 -9.06 -8.62
C ILE A 260 24.04 -9.52 -9.57
N ASP A 261 24.15 -10.74 -10.07
CA ASP A 261 23.11 -11.37 -10.88
C ASP A 261 21.96 -11.89 -10.02
N PHE A 262 20.82 -12.17 -10.65
CA PHE A 262 19.61 -12.67 -9.98
C PHE A 262 19.89 -13.90 -9.11
N GLN A 263 20.72 -14.82 -9.56
CA GLN A 263 21.06 -16.05 -8.82
C GLN A 263 21.76 -15.77 -7.48
N HIS A 264 22.51 -14.67 -7.40
CA HIS A 264 23.23 -14.24 -6.20
C HIS A 264 22.40 -13.34 -5.28
N VAL A 265 21.18 -12.94 -5.71
CA VAL A 265 20.27 -12.19 -4.84
C VAL A 265 19.76 -13.12 -3.74
N SER A 266 20.25 -12.92 -2.54
CA SER A 266 19.70 -13.58 -1.34
C SER A 266 18.34 -12.98 -0.98
N ASN A 267 17.50 -13.77 -0.30
CA ASN A 267 16.24 -13.30 0.27
C ASN A 267 15.23 -12.79 -0.78
N ARG A 268 15.00 -13.57 -1.86
CA ARG A 268 13.94 -13.30 -2.84
C ARG A 268 12.54 -13.52 -2.25
N HIS A 269 12.48 -14.26 -1.15
CA HIS A 269 11.31 -14.45 -0.30
C HIS A 269 11.73 -14.41 1.18
N TYR A 270 10.74 -14.39 2.07
CA TYR A 270 10.92 -14.52 3.52
C TYR A 270 9.68 -15.14 4.14
N VAL A 271 9.86 -15.83 5.26
CA VAL A 271 8.76 -16.38 6.06
C VAL A 271 8.41 -15.39 7.15
N LYS A 272 7.13 -15.08 7.30
CA LYS A 272 6.62 -14.18 8.32
C LYS A 272 5.85 -14.99 9.36
N ILE A 273 6.26 -14.88 10.63
CA ILE A 273 5.56 -15.46 11.78
C ILE A 273 4.85 -14.32 12.49
N ILE A 274 3.53 -14.36 12.50
CA ILE A 274 2.68 -13.29 13.04
C ILE A 274 1.96 -13.85 14.27
N PHE A 275 2.26 -13.30 15.44
CA PHE A 275 1.59 -13.68 16.69
C PHE A 275 0.52 -12.66 17.10
N PRO A 276 -0.56 -13.11 17.79
CA PRO A 276 -1.63 -12.25 18.28
C PRO A 276 -1.14 -11.20 19.29
N ASP A 277 -1.78 -10.02 19.31
CA ASP A 277 -1.46 -8.94 20.27
C ASP A 277 -1.78 -9.31 21.72
N SER A 278 -2.67 -10.28 21.95
CA SER A 278 -3.17 -10.72 23.26
C SER A 278 -2.22 -11.62 24.07
N GLN A 279 -0.92 -11.58 23.77
CA GLN A 279 0.06 -12.39 24.48
C GLN A 279 0.25 -11.94 25.95
N LYS A 280 0.45 -12.92 26.84
CA LYS A 280 0.79 -12.64 28.26
C LYS A 280 2.16 -11.97 28.42
N ARG A 281 3.02 -12.08 27.43
CA ARG A 281 4.37 -11.48 27.36
C ARG A 281 4.33 -10.16 26.59
N THR A 282 5.30 -9.30 26.84
CA THR A 282 5.53 -8.15 25.96
C THR A 282 5.92 -8.64 24.56
N GLU A 283 5.66 -7.83 23.53
CA GLU A 283 6.02 -8.18 22.14
C GLU A 283 7.50 -8.52 21.99
N LYS A 284 8.39 -7.76 22.65
CA LYS A 284 9.82 -8.05 22.71
C LYS A 284 10.09 -9.44 23.28
N ASN A 285 9.52 -9.76 24.44
CA ASN A 285 9.74 -11.04 25.09
C ASN A 285 9.14 -12.20 24.29
N THR A 286 8.05 -11.94 23.55
CA THR A 286 7.47 -12.93 22.65
C THR A 286 8.39 -13.18 21.45
N CYS A 287 8.96 -12.13 20.84
CA CYS A 287 9.95 -12.28 19.77
C CYS A 287 11.19 -13.05 20.24
N LEU A 288 11.71 -12.76 21.43
CA LEU A 288 12.88 -13.46 21.99
C LEU A 288 12.57 -14.92 22.35
N TYR A 289 11.38 -15.19 22.83
CA TYR A 289 10.92 -16.57 23.10
C TYR A 289 10.84 -17.39 21.79
N LEU A 290 10.21 -16.83 20.76
CA LEU A 290 10.14 -17.48 19.43
C LEU A 290 11.52 -17.64 18.81
N TYR A 291 12.40 -16.66 18.97
CA TYR A 291 13.78 -16.76 18.55
C TYR A 291 14.48 -17.95 19.21
N SER A 292 14.42 -18.06 20.56
CA SER A 292 15.01 -19.22 21.29
C SER A 292 14.43 -20.54 20.79
N LEU A 293 13.09 -20.63 20.71
CA LEU A 293 12.41 -21.84 20.27
C LEU A 293 12.84 -22.29 18.85
N LEU A 294 12.96 -21.34 17.93
CA LEU A 294 13.38 -21.62 16.57
C LEU A 294 14.87 -22.03 16.48
N THR A 295 15.74 -21.39 17.27
CA THR A 295 17.18 -21.69 17.25
C THR A 295 17.55 -22.97 18.00
N ASP A 296 16.69 -23.46 18.87
CA ASP A 296 16.83 -24.82 19.45
C ASP A 296 16.58 -25.91 18.41
N ARG A 297 15.77 -25.65 17.38
CA ARG A 297 15.43 -26.61 16.31
C ARG A 297 16.25 -26.41 15.05
N PHE A 298 16.46 -25.17 14.63
CA PHE A 298 17.11 -24.80 13.38
C PHE A 298 18.44 -24.09 13.62
N LYS A 299 19.45 -24.41 12.80
CA LYS A 299 20.73 -23.71 12.87
C LYS A 299 20.59 -22.26 12.42
N GLU A 300 21.00 -21.32 13.27
CA GLU A 300 21.05 -19.89 12.93
C GLU A 300 22.29 -19.54 12.08
N LYS A 301 22.11 -18.61 11.15
CA LYS A 301 23.24 -18.01 10.43
C LYS A 301 23.89 -16.95 11.33
N PRO A 302 25.20 -17.08 11.67
CA PRO A 302 25.88 -16.13 12.53
C PRO A 302 25.76 -14.67 12.02
N GLY A 303 25.46 -13.75 12.92
CA GLY A 303 25.33 -12.33 12.61
C GLY A 303 24.11 -11.95 11.75
N SER A 304 23.11 -12.82 11.66
CA SER A 304 21.89 -12.54 10.87
C SER A 304 20.77 -11.88 11.66
N VAL A 305 20.87 -11.82 12.98
CA VAL A 305 19.85 -11.22 13.86
C VAL A 305 19.78 -9.72 13.66
N MET A 306 18.57 -9.22 13.40
CA MET A 306 18.27 -7.79 13.34
C MET A 306 17.02 -7.50 14.19
N ASN A 307 17.20 -6.81 15.30
CA ASN A 307 16.13 -6.48 16.23
C ASN A 307 15.58 -5.08 15.97
N TYR A 308 14.58 -5.00 15.09
CA TYR A 308 13.82 -3.77 14.84
C TYR A 308 12.64 -3.58 15.80
N VAL A 309 12.47 -4.45 16.80
CA VAL A 309 11.46 -4.28 17.86
C VAL A 309 11.94 -3.23 18.85
N ASP A 310 13.21 -3.34 19.27
CA ASP A 310 13.84 -2.39 20.21
C ASP A 310 14.33 -1.10 19.52
N SER A 311 14.75 -1.22 18.25
CA SER A 311 15.28 -0.11 17.45
C SER A 311 14.51 -0.05 16.13
N PRO A 312 13.29 0.51 16.14
CA PRO A 312 12.48 0.67 14.94
C PRO A 312 13.23 1.44 13.85
N LYS A 313 12.94 1.16 12.59
CA LYS A 313 13.45 1.99 11.49
C LYS A 313 12.84 3.39 11.56
N GLU A 314 13.45 4.36 10.88
CA GLU A 314 12.98 5.76 10.83
C GLU A 314 11.51 5.90 10.40
N ASN A 315 11.00 4.95 9.62
CA ASN A 315 9.61 4.89 9.17
C ASN A 315 8.70 4.06 10.10
N GLY A 316 9.12 3.79 11.36
CA GLY A 316 8.34 3.06 12.36
C GLY A 316 8.23 1.55 12.15
N TYR A 317 8.91 0.98 11.13
CA TYR A 317 8.88 -0.46 10.90
C TYR A 317 9.48 -1.23 12.07
N GLN A 318 8.73 -2.21 12.59
CA GLN A 318 9.13 -3.10 13.68
C GLN A 318 9.01 -4.56 13.23
N SER A 319 10.02 -5.37 13.52
CA SER A 319 10.04 -6.83 13.36
C SER A 319 11.35 -7.38 13.90
N PHE A 320 11.38 -8.64 14.26
CA PHE A 320 12.61 -9.35 14.61
C PHE A 320 13.02 -10.27 13.45
N HIS A 321 14.21 -10.08 12.90
CA HIS A 321 14.66 -10.83 11.73
C HIS A 321 15.79 -11.76 12.10
N ILE A 322 15.73 -13.00 11.55
CA ILE A 322 16.78 -14.04 11.67
C ILE A 322 16.90 -14.79 10.35
N LYS A 323 18.00 -15.52 10.17
CA LYS A 323 18.14 -16.48 9.07
C LYS A 323 18.42 -17.87 9.65
N LEU A 324 17.57 -18.82 9.25
CA LEU A 324 17.65 -20.22 9.69
C LEU A 324 17.98 -21.13 8.52
N LEU A 325 18.72 -22.21 8.80
CA LEU A 325 19.05 -23.21 7.82
C LEU A 325 17.90 -24.22 7.69
N SER A 326 17.29 -24.31 6.51
CA SER A 326 16.31 -25.36 6.21
C SER A 326 16.98 -26.70 5.98
N GLU A 327 16.24 -27.80 6.07
CA GLU A 327 16.72 -29.17 5.78
C GLU A 327 17.32 -29.33 4.36
N HIS A 328 16.87 -28.45 3.43
CA HIS A 328 17.39 -28.41 2.06
C HIS A 328 18.70 -27.60 1.91
N GLY A 329 19.34 -27.22 3.03
CA GLY A 329 20.63 -26.52 3.05
C GLY A 329 20.54 -25.04 2.60
N LYS A 330 19.35 -24.44 2.62
CA LYS A 330 19.13 -23.03 2.26
C LYS A 330 18.93 -22.17 3.51
N TRP A 331 19.51 -20.97 3.47
CA TRP A 331 19.28 -19.95 4.50
C TRP A 331 17.97 -19.20 4.22
N GLU A 332 16.96 -19.48 5.03
CA GLU A 332 15.65 -18.84 4.94
C GLU A 332 15.55 -17.65 5.90
N GLU A 333 15.08 -16.51 5.39
CA GLU A 333 14.86 -15.29 6.20
C GLU A 333 13.52 -15.37 6.90
N ILE A 334 13.52 -15.20 8.23
CA ILE A 334 12.32 -15.23 9.07
C ILE A 334 12.10 -13.85 9.67
N HIS A 335 10.88 -13.36 9.59
CA HIS A 335 10.42 -12.13 10.22
C HIS A 335 9.40 -12.47 11.30
N ILE A 336 9.71 -12.23 12.56
CA ILE A 336 8.82 -12.44 13.70
C ILE A 336 8.22 -11.08 14.08
N CYS A 337 6.89 -10.99 14.14
CA CYS A 337 6.18 -9.75 14.45
C CYS A 337 4.80 -10.03 15.07
N SER A 338 4.26 -9.06 15.80
CA SER A 338 2.88 -9.06 16.27
C SER A 338 1.92 -8.60 15.17
N GLU A 339 0.62 -8.85 15.36
CA GLU A 339 -0.43 -8.29 14.50
C GLU A 339 -0.38 -6.76 14.50
N ARG A 340 -0.12 -6.10 15.64
CA ARG A 340 0.07 -4.65 15.75
C ARG A 340 1.24 -4.17 14.87
N MET A 341 2.39 -4.85 14.91
CA MET A 341 3.54 -4.50 14.08
C MET A 341 3.22 -4.64 12.58
N VAL A 342 2.42 -5.65 12.22
CA VAL A 342 1.94 -5.81 10.84
C VAL A 342 1.03 -4.65 10.46
N ARG A 343 0.02 -4.31 11.30
CA ARG A 343 -0.86 -3.17 11.05
C ARG A 343 -0.08 -1.86 10.91
N ASN A 344 0.86 -1.58 11.82
CA ASN A 344 1.69 -0.38 11.73
C ASN A 344 2.50 -0.31 10.43
N SER A 345 3.01 -1.45 9.93
CA SER A 345 3.72 -1.48 8.65
C SER A 345 2.82 -1.28 7.43
N GLN A 346 1.50 -1.45 7.59
CA GLN A 346 0.49 -1.21 6.56
C GLN A 346 -0.08 0.20 6.63
N LEU A 347 -0.42 0.66 7.84
CA LEU A 347 -1.13 1.92 8.07
C LEU A 347 -0.20 3.13 8.26
N GLY A 348 1.12 2.90 8.33
CA GLY A 348 2.07 3.96 8.67
C GLY A 348 2.14 4.26 10.16
N CYS A 349 2.92 5.27 10.52
CA CYS A 349 3.11 5.72 11.91
C CYS A 349 2.12 6.85 12.25
N MET A 350 0.83 6.65 12.00
CA MET A 350 -0.19 7.61 12.44
C MET A 350 -0.73 7.28 13.82
#